data_2e90e8dcaf559102eade322c47febe70
#
_entry.id   2e90e8dcaf559102eade322c47febe70
#
_cell.length_a   1.000
_cell.length_b   1.000
_cell.length_c   1.000
_cell.angle_alpha   90.00
_cell.angle_beta   90.00
_cell.angle_gamma   90.00
#
_symmetry.space_group_name_H-M   'P 1'
#
loop_
_entity.id
_entity.type
_entity.pdbx_description
1 polymer ?
#
loop_
_entity_poly.entity_id
_entity_poly.type
_entity_poly.pdbx_seq_one_letter_code
_entity_poly.pdbx_strand_id
1 'polypeptide(L)'
;MAVNLFKRLNRRHPDDLLYEDLCRDVGSDRVSRDGASQLLYSRDGSTFPGGIPGVVCSPETTEQVISCVKAANIHNRSFVPRGAGTGLAGGAVPCYDPKVISSTKMNSILEINLEKQFAWVQPGVVNLDLTKALKGSGFH
;
A
#
# COMPACT_ATOMS: atom_id res chain seq x y z
N MET A 1 14.80 -18.23 36.34
CA MET A 1 15.20 -17.32 35.23
C MET A 1 14.81 -17.86 33.83
N ALA A 2 14.84 -19.16 33.57
CA ALA A 2 14.50 -19.74 32.25
C ALA A 2 13.00 -19.63 31.83
N VAL A 3 12.06 -19.67 32.77
CA VAL A 3 10.60 -19.63 32.50
C VAL A 3 10.13 -18.32 31.88
N ASN A 4 10.83 -17.19 32.14
CA ASN A 4 10.49 -15.89 31.57
C ASN A 4 10.96 -15.72 30.11
N LEU A 5 11.98 -16.46 29.68
CA LEU A 5 12.49 -16.42 28.31
C LEU A 5 11.53 -17.14 27.36
N PHE A 6 10.99 -18.30 27.77
CA PHE A 6 9.99 -19.05 26.99
C PHE A 6 8.65 -18.32 26.83
N LYS A 7 8.23 -17.52 27.83
CA LYS A 7 7.04 -16.66 27.72
C LYS A 7 7.23 -15.48 26.75
N ARG A 8 8.47 -15.02 26.54
CA ARG A 8 8.79 -13.98 25.52
C ARG A 8 8.81 -14.54 24.09
N LEU A 9 9.21 -15.80 23.91
CA LEU A 9 9.26 -16.45 22.61
C LEU A 9 7.88 -16.83 22.05
N ASN A 10 6.83 -16.87 22.87
CA ASN A 10 5.49 -17.27 22.48
C ASN A 10 4.47 -16.11 22.43
N ARG A 11 4.91 -14.85 22.52
CA ARG A 11 4.03 -13.71 22.26
C ARG A 11 3.96 -13.48 20.76
N ARG A 12 2.84 -13.86 20.14
CA ARG A 12 2.50 -13.45 18.77
C ARG A 12 2.70 -11.94 18.67
N HIS A 13 3.32 -11.48 17.59
CA HIS A 13 3.40 -10.06 17.30
C HIS A 13 1.97 -9.51 17.18
N PRO A 14 1.66 -8.30 17.70
CA PRO A 14 0.32 -7.73 17.60
C PRO A 14 -0.27 -7.70 16.19
N ASP A 15 0.58 -7.73 15.18
CA ASP A 15 0.19 -7.73 13.76
C ASP A 15 0.12 -9.11 13.12
N ASP A 16 0.37 -10.20 13.85
CA ASP A 16 0.34 -11.55 13.26
C ASP A 16 -1.05 -11.90 12.73
N LEU A 17 -2.11 -11.63 13.50
CA LEU A 17 -3.48 -11.88 13.08
C LEU A 17 -3.90 -10.99 11.90
N LEU A 18 -3.52 -9.71 11.91
CA LEU A 18 -3.74 -8.81 10.78
C LEU A 18 -3.05 -9.33 9.52
N TYR A 19 -1.79 -9.75 9.64
CA TYR A 19 -1.02 -10.30 8.52
C TYR A 19 -1.68 -11.59 7.96
N GLU A 20 -2.12 -12.49 8.83
CA GLU A 20 -2.83 -13.71 8.44
C GLU A 20 -4.12 -13.40 7.68
N ASP A 21 -4.93 -12.44 8.17
CA ASP A 21 -6.16 -12.00 7.51
C ASP A 21 -5.88 -11.34 6.15
N LEU A 22 -4.88 -10.47 6.07
CA LEU A 22 -4.48 -9.84 4.80
C LEU A 22 -3.98 -10.88 3.79
N CYS A 23 -3.17 -11.86 4.21
CA CYS A 23 -2.70 -12.93 3.34
C CYS A 23 -3.85 -13.78 2.79
N ARG A 24 -4.87 -14.06 3.62
CA ARG A 24 -6.06 -14.81 3.20
C ARG A 24 -6.90 -14.03 2.19
N ASP A 25 -7.12 -12.73 2.44
CA ASP A 25 -8.10 -11.92 1.71
C ASP A 25 -7.52 -11.25 0.43
N VAL A 26 -6.21 -11.02 0.41
CA VAL A 26 -5.52 -10.33 -0.69
C VAL A 26 -4.56 -11.24 -1.43
N GLY A 27 -4.00 -12.23 -0.74
CA GLY A 27 -2.99 -13.15 -1.26
C GLY A 27 -1.63 -12.94 -0.59
N SER A 28 -0.98 -14.02 -0.20
CA SER A 28 0.29 -14.00 0.53
C SER A 28 1.46 -13.43 -0.29
N ASP A 29 1.36 -13.48 -1.62
CA ASP A 29 2.31 -12.88 -2.56
C ASP A 29 2.19 -11.36 -2.67
N ARG A 30 1.11 -10.79 -2.13
CA ARG A 30 0.79 -9.34 -2.13
C ARG A 30 0.90 -8.69 -0.76
N VAL A 31 1.23 -9.46 0.25
CA VAL A 31 1.37 -8.97 1.63
C VAL A 31 2.76 -9.28 2.14
N SER A 32 3.48 -8.26 2.54
CA SER A 32 4.85 -8.41 3.02
C SER A 32 5.07 -7.70 4.34
N ARG A 33 5.96 -8.28 5.15
CA ARG A 33 6.58 -7.67 6.32
C ARG A 33 8.07 -8.02 6.43
N ASP A 34 8.67 -8.37 5.30
CA ASP A 34 10.13 -8.50 5.23
C ASP A 34 10.81 -7.11 5.30
N GLY A 35 12.02 -7.09 5.84
CA GLY A 35 12.74 -5.85 6.10
C GLY A 35 13.05 -5.03 4.85
N ALA A 36 13.23 -5.67 3.68
CA ALA A 36 13.50 -4.98 2.43
C ALA A 36 12.26 -4.22 1.94
N SER A 37 11.09 -4.88 1.95
CA SER A 37 9.82 -4.25 1.62
C SER A 37 9.51 -3.12 2.60
N GLN A 38 9.66 -3.33 3.90
CA GLN A 38 9.44 -2.31 4.92
C GLN A 38 10.33 -1.07 4.69
N LEU A 39 11.60 -1.27 4.36
CA LEU A 39 12.52 -0.16 4.08
C LEU A 39 12.13 0.60 2.80
N LEU A 40 11.73 -0.09 1.74
CA LEU A 40 11.28 0.50 0.48
C LEU A 40 10.07 1.42 0.69
N TYR A 41 9.15 1.04 1.58
CA TYR A 41 7.94 1.79 1.87
C TYR A 41 8.06 2.75 3.07
N SER A 42 9.24 2.91 3.64
CA SER A 42 9.48 3.75 4.82
C SER A 42 9.45 5.25 4.55
N ARG A 43 9.63 5.67 3.30
CA ARG A 43 9.74 7.09 2.91
C ARG A 43 8.98 7.35 1.61
N ASP A 44 8.64 8.62 1.37
CA ASP A 44 8.17 9.12 0.07
C ASP A 44 9.20 10.10 -0.53
N GLY A 45 8.80 10.91 -1.51
CA GLY A 45 9.67 11.92 -2.14
C GLY A 45 9.94 13.16 -1.28
N SER A 46 9.32 13.25 -0.09
CA SER A 46 9.52 14.38 0.82
C SER A 46 10.80 14.25 1.65
N THR A 47 11.12 15.33 2.36
CA THR A 47 12.22 15.37 3.34
C THR A 47 11.77 14.96 4.75
N PHE A 48 10.50 14.58 4.94
CA PHE A 48 10.00 14.16 6.23
C PHE A 48 10.68 12.87 6.71
N PRO A 49 10.94 12.74 8.01
CA PRO A 49 11.52 11.52 8.56
C PRO A 49 10.59 10.34 8.29
N GLY A 50 11.16 9.26 7.78
CA GLY A 50 10.43 8.03 7.51
C GLY A 50 10.11 7.23 8.76
N GLY A 51 9.21 6.27 8.62
CA GLY A 51 8.91 5.25 9.62
C GLY A 51 8.90 3.87 8.99
N ILE A 52 9.05 2.84 9.78
CA ILE A 52 9.02 1.46 9.30
C ILE A 52 7.57 0.96 9.37
N PRO A 53 6.92 0.62 8.25
CA PRO A 53 5.58 0.04 8.28
C PRO A 53 5.61 -1.38 8.82
N GLY A 54 4.65 -1.74 9.68
CA GLY A 54 4.55 -3.11 10.22
C GLY A 54 4.19 -4.14 9.15
N VAL A 55 3.33 -3.76 8.20
CA VAL A 55 2.90 -4.61 7.06
C VAL A 55 2.73 -3.73 5.83
N VAL A 56 3.11 -4.24 4.67
CA VAL A 56 2.85 -3.65 3.35
C VAL A 56 1.91 -4.58 2.58
N CYS A 57 0.81 -4.03 2.07
CA CYS A 57 -0.17 -4.75 1.26
C CYS A 57 -0.31 -4.08 -0.10
N SER A 58 -0.32 -4.86 -1.18
CA SER A 58 -0.39 -4.39 -2.57
C SER A 58 -1.61 -4.98 -3.29
N PRO A 59 -2.84 -4.52 -2.98
CA PRO A 59 -4.07 -4.99 -3.61
C PRO A 59 -4.09 -4.67 -5.11
N GLU A 60 -4.82 -5.49 -5.87
CA GLU A 60 -5.03 -5.32 -7.32
C GLU A 60 -6.46 -4.88 -7.66
N THR A 61 -7.40 -5.06 -6.72
CA THR A 61 -8.81 -4.72 -6.93
C THR A 61 -9.36 -3.85 -5.81
N THR A 62 -10.47 -3.19 -6.09
CA THR A 62 -11.20 -2.40 -5.09
C THR A 62 -11.67 -3.26 -3.92
N GLU A 63 -12.13 -4.48 -4.19
CA GLU A 63 -12.59 -5.43 -3.17
C GLU A 63 -11.45 -5.80 -2.21
N GLN A 64 -10.24 -6.00 -2.74
CA GLN A 64 -9.05 -6.24 -1.93
C GLN A 64 -8.67 -5.02 -1.08
N VAL A 65 -8.80 -3.80 -1.62
CA VAL A 65 -8.61 -2.56 -0.82
C VAL A 65 -9.63 -2.50 0.33
N ILE A 66 -10.90 -2.82 0.05
CA ILE A 66 -11.95 -2.88 1.08
C ILE A 66 -11.59 -3.92 2.16
N SER A 67 -11.08 -5.09 1.77
CA SER A 67 -10.62 -6.12 2.71
C SER A 67 -9.45 -5.61 3.58
N CYS A 68 -8.47 -4.92 2.98
CA CYS A 68 -7.37 -4.29 3.73
C CYS A 68 -7.87 -3.31 4.80
N VAL A 69 -8.79 -2.42 4.43
CA VAL A 69 -9.36 -1.42 5.34
C VAL A 69 -10.17 -2.08 6.44
N LYS A 70 -10.99 -3.09 6.11
CA LYS A 70 -11.77 -3.86 7.09
C LYS A 70 -10.86 -4.59 8.08
N ALA A 71 -9.82 -5.27 7.60
CA ALA A 71 -8.85 -5.94 8.45
C ALA A 71 -8.13 -4.95 9.38
N ALA A 72 -7.69 -3.81 8.87
CA ALA A 72 -7.09 -2.76 9.70
C ALA A 72 -8.03 -2.30 10.81
N ASN A 73 -9.32 -2.07 10.50
CA ASN A 73 -10.32 -1.67 11.49
C ASN A 73 -10.58 -2.78 12.55
N ILE A 74 -10.73 -4.04 12.13
CA ILE A 74 -10.94 -5.18 13.04
C ILE A 74 -9.79 -5.29 14.05
N HIS A 75 -8.57 -5.11 13.58
CA HIS A 75 -7.37 -5.21 14.42
C HIS A 75 -6.97 -3.88 15.08
N ASN A 76 -7.78 -2.82 14.94
CA ASN A 76 -7.52 -1.47 15.46
C ASN A 76 -6.11 -0.96 15.06
N ARG A 77 -5.81 -1.06 13.76
CA ARG A 77 -4.54 -0.62 13.17
C ARG A 77 -4.74 0.53 12.21
N SER A 78 -3.86 1.52 12.27
CA SER A 78 -3.79 2.59 11.27
C SER A 78 -3.21 2.07 9.96
N PHE A 79 -3.55 2.74 8.85
CA PHE A 79 -2.92 2.48 7.55
C PHE A 79 -2.68 3.79 6.80
N VAL A 80 -1.72 3.73 5.88
CA VAL A 80 -1.38 4.82 4.97
C VAL A 80 -1.61 4.34 3.54
N PRO A 81 -2.49 4.98 2.76
CA PRO A 81 -2.61 4.71 1.34
C PRO A 81 -1.38 5.28 0.62
N ARG A 82 -0.84 4.54 -0.35
CA ARG A 82 0.34 4.95 -1.09
C ARG A 82 0.24 4.54 -2.56
N GLY A 83 0.49 5.50 -3.45
CA GLY A 83 0.80 5.24 -4.85
C GLY A 83 2.29 4.94 -5.05
N ALA A 84 2.92 5.60 -6.01
CA ALA A 84 4.36 5.46 -6.27
C ALA A 84 5.27 6.08 -5.17
N GLY A 85 4.71 6.86 -4.25
CA GLY A 85 5.47 7.51 -3.19
C GLY A 85 6.31 8.70 -3.66
N THR A 86 5.95 9.33 -4.75
CA THR A 86 6.65 10.49 -5.33
C THR A 86 6.17 11.83 -4.78
N GLY A 87 5.17 11.82 -3.89
CA GLY A 87 4.65 13.04 -3.26
C GLY A 87 5.69 13.73 -2.38
N LEU A 88 5.63 15.07 -2.31
CA LEU A 88 6.58 15.90 -1.58
C LEU A 88 6.03 16.43 -0.24
N ALA A 89 4.79 16.08 0.10
CA ALA A 89 4.09 16.58 1.28
C ALA A 89 4.05 15.58 2.46
N GLY A 90 4.75 14.44 2.35
CA GLY A 90 4.79 13.43 3.42
C GLY A 90 3.52 12.58 3.56
N GLY A 91 2.55 12.70 2.65
CA GLY A 91 1.26 12.00 2.76
C GLY A 91 1.34 10.48 2.66
N ALA A 92 2.44 9.95 2.11
CA ALA A 92 2.68 8.51 2.01
C ALA A 92 3.74 8.00 3.01
N VAL A 93 4.21 8.87 3.91
CA VAL A 93 5.18 8.50 4.96
C VAL A 93 4.46 7.74 6.07
N PRO A 94 4.87 6.51 6.40
CA PRO A 94 4.32 5.78 7.52
C PRO A 94 4.80 6.40 8.84
N CYS A 95 3.85 6.84 9.69
CA CYS A 95 4.12 7.36 11.01
C CYS A 95 3.40 6.51 12.06
N TYR A 96 4.02 6.29 13.23
CA TYR A 96 3.40 5.59 14.37
C TYR A 96 2.94 4.15 14.08
N ASP A 97 3.82 3.33 13.48
CA ASP A 97 3.58 1.91 13.15
C ASP A 97 2.34 1.67 12.26
N PRO A 98 2.13 2.44 11.19
CA PRO A 98 1.03 2.21 10.29
C PRO A 98 1.30 1.02 9.37
N LYS A 99 0.23 0.51 8.77
CA LYS A 99 0.28 -0.43 7.66
C LYS A 99 0.21 0.36 6.36
N VAL A 100 0.89 -0.10 5.33
CA VAL A 100 0.84 0.55 4.01
C VAL A 100 -0.07 -0.24 3.08
N ILE A 101 -1.02 0.46 2.46
CA ILE A 101 -1.82 -0.07 1.35
C ILE A 101 -1.31 0.59 0.07
N SER A 102 -0.52 -0.17 -0.71
CA SER A 102 0.08 0.30 -1.96
C SER A 102 -0.85 0.04 -3.14
N SER A 103 -1.26 1.09 -3.84
CA SER A 103 -2.09 0.98 -5.05
C SER A 103 -1.31 0.72 -6.33
N THR A 104 0.00 0.51 -6.29
CA THR A 104 0.86 0.38 -7.48
C THR A 104 0.49 -0.79 -8.40
N LYS A 105 -0.22 -1.79 -7.90
CA LYS A 105 -0.74 -2.91 -8.69
C LYS A 105 -2.08 -2.63 -9.37
N MET A 106 -2.78 -1.57 -8.96
CA MET A 106 -4.01 -1.09 -9.57
C MET A 106 -3.66 -0.05 -10.64
N ASN A 107 -3.12 -0.48 -11.77
CA ASN A 107 -2.47 0.37 -12.76
C ASN A 107 -3.11 0.33 -14.16
N SER A 108 -4.38 -0.05 -14.25
CA SER A 108 -5.11 -0.08 -15.51
C SER A 108 -5.69 1.27 -15.89
N ILE A 109 -5.59 1.65 -17.17
CA ILE A 109 -6.37 2.71 -17.78
C ILE A 109 -7.71 2.08 -18.19
N LEU A 110 -8.82 2.53 -17.58
CA LEU A 110 -10.13 1.92 -17.74
C LEU A 110 -10.89 2.48 -18.94
N GLU A 111 -10.79 3.80 -19.14
CA GLU A 111 -11.44 4.51 -20.25
C GLU A 111 -10.65 5.76 -20.60
N ILE A 112 -10.59 6.10 -21.89
CA ILE A 112 -10.15 7.40 -22.40
C ILE A 112 -11.26 7.94 -23.29
N ASN A 113 -11.79 9.11 -22.96
CA ASN A 113 -12.80 9.81 -23.76
C ASN A 113 -12.24 11.15 -24.24
N LEU A 114 -11.79 11.18 -25.48
CA LEU A 114 -11.16 12.36 -26.08
C LEU A 114 -12.16 13.49 -26.34
N GLU A 115 -13.41 13.17 -26.67
CA GLU A 115 -14.47 14.15 -26.91
C GLU A 115 -14.83 14.91 -25.64
N LYS A 116 -15.00 14.16 -24.54
CA LYS A 116 -15.34 14.72 -23.21
C LYS A 116 -14.11 15.09 -22.38
N GLN A 117 -12.92 14.84 -22.90
CA GLN A 117 -11.63 15.22 -22.30
C GLN A 117 -11.41 14.67 -20.88
N PHE A 118 -11.73 13.39 -20.66
CA PHE A 118 -11.43 12.71 -19.41
C PHE A 118 -10.83 11.33 -19.64
N ALA A 119 -10.15 10.82 -18.62
CA ALA A 119 -9.74 9.43 -18.53
C ALA A 119 -10.12 8.86 -17.16
N TRP A 120 -10.66 7.64 -17.15
CA TRP A 120 -10.85 6.84 -15.94
C TRP A 120 -9.66 5.91 -15.79
N VAL A 121 -8.96 6.05 -14.67
CA VAL A 121 -7.75 5.28 -14.40
C VAL A 121 -7.78 4.72 -12.98
N GLN A 122 -7.12 3.60 -12.77
CA GLN A 122 -6.87 3.09 -11.44
C GLN A 122 -5.79 3.93 -10.71
N PRO A 123 -5.77 3.97 -9.37
CA PRO A 123 -4.95 4.90 -8.59
C PRO A 123 -3.44 4.65 -8.65
N GLY A 124 -3.00 3.54 -9.22
CA GLY A 124 -1.60 3.19 -9.43
C GLY A 124 -1.08 3.47 -10.85
N VAL A 125 -1.92 4.04 -11.74
CA VAL A 125 -1.47 4.41 -13.08
C VAL A 125 -0.40 5.48 -13.01
N VAL A 126 0.70 5.26 -13.70
CA VAL A 126 1.79 6.23 -13.82
C VAL A 126 1.40 7.28 -14.86
N ASN A 127 1.53 8.56 -14.53
CA ASN A 127 1.15 9.67 -15.42
C ASN A 127 1.77 9.54 -16.82
N LEU A 128 3.03 9.11 -16.90
CA LEU A 128 3.71 8.90 -18.18
C LEU A 128 3.02 7.83 -19.06
N ASP A 129 2.42 6.82 -18.46
CA ASP A 129 1.74 5.76 -19.22
C ASP A 129 0.41 6.27 -19.77
N LEU A 130 -0.29 7.14 -19.04
CA LEU A 130 -1.45 7.87 -19.57
C LEU A 130 -1.03 8.79 -20.75
N THR A 131 0.06 9.54 -20.60
CA THR A 131 0.62 10.38 -21.68
C THR A 131 0.95 9.55 -22.92
N LYS A 132 1.57 8.37 -22.75
CA LYS A 132 1.84 7.46 -23.88
C LYS A 132 0.55 6.95 -24.55
N ALA A 133 -0.48 6.61 -23.78
CA ALA A 133 -1.76 6.18 -24.29
C ALA A 133 -2.49 7.28 -25.09
N LEU A 134 -2.24 8.55 -24.76
CA LEU A 134 -2.80 9.72 -25.44
C LEU A 134 -1.97 10.16 -26.66
N LYS A 135 -0.87 9.47 -27.00
CA LYS A 135 0.01 9.85 -28.10
C LYS A 135 -0.75 9.99 -29.42
N GLY A 136 -0.61 11.16 -30.06
CA GLY A 136 -1.26 11.50 -31.33
C GLY A 136 -2.68 12.07 -31.21
N SER A 137 -3.24 12.15 -30.01
CA SER A 137 -4.57 12.73 -29.76
C SER A 137 -4.56 14.28 -29.57
N GLY A 138 -3.38 14.87 -29.37
CA GLY A 138 -3.24 16.29 -29.00
C GLY A 138 -3.32 16.58 -27.50
N PHE A 139 -3.52 15.53 -26.68
CA PHE A 139 -3.48 15.60 -25.21
C PHE A 139 -2.18 15.02 -24.66
N HIS A 140 -1.82 15.45 -23.45
CA HIS A 140 -0.63 14.98 -22.72
C HIS A 140 -0.80 15.16 -21.19
#